data_eec3a32f27b7a478f0e7baceb2c0c1d1
#
_entry.id   eec3a32f27b7a478f0e7baceb2c0c1d1
#
_cell.length_a   1.000
_cell.length_b   1.000
_cell.length_c   1.000
_cell.angle_alpha   90.00
_cell.angle_beta   90.00
_cell.angle_gamma   90.00
#
_symmetry.space_group_name_H-M   'P 1'
#
loop_
_entity.id
_entity.type
_entity.pdbx_description
1 polymer ?
#
loop_
_entity_poly.entity_id
_entity_poly.type
_entity_poly.pdbx_seq_one_letter_code
_entity_poly.pdbx_strand_id
1 'polypeptide(L)'
;MVRREKGYDPLRLTVRDHHRMNDTSKPGLKNFPIAFFSILMGLGGFATALRKGEEIFSLPSGGSRLVFILAGILFVLLSSLYLIKIVHHREAVMQELRHPVTLSFFSTLPITILLLSIGAYPEFPLLSKWFWGVGAAGQLGMTLYVLTTWIHQTHFQIEHSHPSWFIPVVGNIIVPVVGVEHAPLEISWFYFSFGLFFWIILQAIVLNRIFFHQPMAEKLIPTLFIMVAPPALGFISYLKITGELTQFAQLLYYIGGFITLLLLVQFRAFSRVKFFLSSWVYSFPAAAITIATLVMYDKTQVIFFRQAGLALLLLLGLLMLWLVVSTVNAIRHHGFCLPE
;
A
#
# COMPACT_ATOMS: atom_id res chain seq x y z
N MET A 1 1.64 61.95 21.43
CA MET A 1 2.06 61.69 20.04
C MET A 1 1.64 60.23 19.69
N VAL A 2 0.44 60.08 19.13
CA VAL A 2 -0.19 58.76 18.86
C VAL A 2 0.09 58.41 17.41
N ARG A 3 0.87 57.31 17.18
CA ARG A 3 1.09 56.74 15.85
C ARG A 3 -0.16 56.00 15.39
N ARG A 4 -0.81 56.49 14.32
CA ARG A 4 -1.89 55.79 13.62
C ARG A 4 -1.32 54.58 12.92
N GLU A 5 -1.80 53.38 13.30
CA GLU A 5 -1.62 52.15 12.52
C GLU A 5 -2.37 52.28 11.20
N LYS A 6 -1.67 51.95 10.10
CA LYS A 6 -2.27 51.87 8.76
C LYS A 6 -3.18 50.64 8.70
N GLY A 7 -4.48 50.88 8.48
CA GLY A 7 -5.49 49.85 8.32
C GLY A 7 -5.16 48.90 7.19
N TYR A 8 -5.28 47.63 7.48
CA TYR A 8 -5.24 46.52 6.52
C TYR A 8 -6.53 46.55 5.69
N ASP A 9 -6.42 46.82 4.39
CA ASP A 9 -7.53 46.81 3.45
C ASP A 9 -7.63 45.41 2.80
N PRO A 10 -8.63 44.58 3.15
CA PRO A 10 -8.77 43.21 2.65
C PRO A 10 -9.25 43.11 1.20
N LEU A 11 -9.50 44.21 0.50
CA LEU A 11 -10.11 44.23 -0.84
C LEU A 11 -9.11 44.51 -2.00
N ARG A 12 -7.84 44.68 -1.73
CA ARG A 12 -6.81 44.79 -2.79
C ARG A 12 -6.15 43.45 -3.10
N LEU A 13 -6.94 42.45 -3.49
CA LEU A 13 -6.42 41.33 -4.29
C LEU A 13 -6.15 41.87 -5.69
N THR A 14 -4.87 41.97 -6.04
CA THR A 14 -4.45 42.46 -7.38
C THR A 14 -4.79 41.39 -8.43
N VAL A 15 -5.02 41.83 -9.68
CA VAL A 15 -5.30 40.99 -10.85
C VAL A 15 -4.25 39.87 -11.03
N ARG A 16 -3.04 40.06 -10.47
CA ARG A 16 -1.97 39.04 -10.42
C ARG A 16 -2.31 37.86 -9.51
N ASP A 17 -3.03 38.07 -8.40
CA ASP A 17 -3.42 37.01 -7.46
C ASP A 17 -4.57 36.17 -8.04
N HIS A 18 -5.47 36.79 -8.81
CA HIS A 18 -6.49 36.06 -9.59
C HIS A 18 -5.90 35.20 -10.72
N HIS A 19 -4.81 35.61 -11.35
CA HIS A 19 -4.12 34.79 -12.35
C HIS A 19 -3.34 33.62 -11.71
N ARG A 20 -2.78 33.79 -10.51
CA ARG A 20 -2.17 32.67 -9.74
C ARG A 20 -3.20 31.65 -9.25
N MET A 21 -4.37 32.10 -8.80
CA MET A 21 -5.46 31.21 -8.38
C MET A 21 -6.05 30.40 -9.57
N ASN A 22 -6.10 30.96 -10.77
CA ASN A 22 -6.61 30.25 -11.96
C ASN A 22 -5.60 29.25 -12.56
N ASP A 23 -4.33 29.37 -12.27
CA ASP A 23 -3.30 28.45 -12.80
C ASP A 23 -3.17 27.16 -11.97
N THR A 24 -3.76 27.12 -10.75
CA THR A 24 -3.76 25.94 -9.87
C THR A 24 -4.89 24.95 -10.16
N SER A 25 -5.86 25.30 -11.01
CA SER A 25 -7.07 24.48 -11.26
C SER A 25 -6.99 23.54 -12.46
N LYS A 26 -5.89 23.56 -13.23
CA LYS A 26 -5.75 22.69 -14.40
C LYS A 26 -5.15 21.34 -14.01
N PRO A 27 -5.74 20.23 -14.46
CA PRO A 27 -5.13 18.92 -14.31
C PRO A 27 -3.78 18.90 -15.02
N GLY A 28 -2.73 18.51 -14.33
CA GLY A 28 -1.37 18.53 -14.87
C GLY A 28 -0.42 17.58 -14.17
N LEU A 29 0.69 17.26 -14.82
CA LEU A 29 1.70 16.34 -14.31
C LEU A 29 2.26 16.76 -12.93
N LYS A 30 2.29 18.07 -12.63
CA LYS A 30 2.67 18.60 -11.32
C LYS A 30 1.84 17.99 -10.19
N ASN A 31 0.54 17.77 -10.43
CA ASN A 31 -0.42 17.26 -9.45
C ASN A 31 -0.60 15.73 -9.51
N PHE A 32 0.22 15.01 -10.31
CA PHE A 32 0.17 13.56 -10.40
C PHE A 32 0.67 12.93 -9.09
N PRO A 33 -0.20 12.31 -8.24
CA PRO A 33 0.19 11.89 -6.90
C PRO A 33 0.95 10.57 -6.90
N ILE A 34 1.93 10.44 -5.98
CA ILE A 34 2.66 9.19 -5.73
C ILE A 34 1.72 8.02 -5.37
N ALA A 35 0.55 8.32 -4.80
CA ALA A 35 -0.45 7.33 -4.42
C ALA A 35 -0.98 6.46 -5.59
N PHE A 36 -0.76 6.85 -6.86
CA PHE A 36 -1.07 5.98 -8.01
C PHE A 36 -0.33 4.63 -7.97
N PHE A 37 0.83 4.55 -7.34
CA PHE A 37 1.55 3.29 -7.18
C PHE A 37 0.81 2.29 -6.28
N SER A 38 -0.17 2.71 -5.48
CA SER A 38 -1.04 1.79 -4.74
C SER A 38 -1.91 0.92 -5.65
N ILE A 39 -2.23 1.39 -6.87
CA ILE A 39 -2.91 0.60 -7.91
C ILE A 39 -2.06 -0.61 -8.28
N LEU A 40 -0.76 -0.39 -8.50
CA LEU A 40 0.17 -1.45 -8.89
C LEU A 40 0.40 -2.44 -7.76
N MET A 41 0.48 -1.94 -6.53
CA MET A 41 0.57 -2.78 -5.33
C MET A 41 -0.68 -3.68 -5.21
N GLY A 42 -1.87 -3.13 -5.48
CA GLY A 42 -3.12 -3.89 -5.52
C GLY A 42 -3.16 -4.93 -6.62
N LEU A 43 -2.77 -4.57 -7.85
CA LEU A 43 -2.73 -5.49 -8.99
C LEU A 43 -1.72 -6.63 -8.78
N GLY A 44 -0.52 -6.32 -8.26
CA GLY A 44 0.49 -7.34 -7.95
C GLY A 44 0.04 -8.30 -6.85
N GLY A 45 -0.61 -7.77 -5.80
CA GLY A 45 -1.23 -8.59 -4.76
C GLY A 45 -2.34 -9.49 -5.30
N PHE A 46 -3.24 -8.93 -6.12
CA PHE A 46 -4.32 -9.67 -6.77
C PHE A 46 -3.80 -10.79 -7.69
N ALA A 47 -2.80 -10.48 -8.52
CA ALA A 47 -2.18 -11.48 -9.39
C ALA A 47 -1.54 -12.63 -8.59
N THR A 48 -0.90 -12.33 -7.45
CA THR A 48 -0.34 -13.34 -6.55
C THR A 48 -1.45 -14.20 -5.91
N ALA A 49 -2.57 -13.58 -5.50
CA ALA A 49 -3.72 -14.30 -4.96
C ALA A 49 -4.39 -15.20 -6.01
N LEU A 50 -4.55 -14.69 -7.24
CA LEU A 50 -5.06 -15.49 -8.37
C LEU A 50 -4.16 -16.69 -8.63
N ARG A 51 -2.83 -16.50 -8.70
CA ARG A 51 -1.88 -17.62 -8.91
C ARG A 51 -2.04 -18.71 -7.86
N LYS A 52 -2.12 -18.31 -6.56
CA LYS A 52 -2.34 -19.29 -5.50
C LYS A 52 -3.71 -19.98 -5.61
N GLY A 53 -4.73 -19.25 -6.04
CA GLY A 53 -6.05 -19.82 -6.35
C GLY A 53 -6.00 -20.78 -7.54
N GLU A 54 -5.32 -20.42 -8.63
CA GLU A 54 -5.12 -21.28 -9.81
C GLU A 54 -4.46 -22.60 -9.41
N GLU A 55 -3.44 -22.57 -8.53
CA GLU A 55 -2.79 -23.76 -7.98
C GLU A 55 -3.76 -24.63 -7.16
N ILE A 56 -4.47 -24.05 -6.20
CA ILE A 56 -5.32 -24.78 -5.24
C ILE A 56 -6.56 -25.38 -5.92
N PHE A 57 -7.12 -24.68 -6.89
CA PHE A 57 -8.35 -25.10 -7.59
C PHE A 57 -8.08 -25.75 -8.94
N SER A 58 -6.80 -25.99 -9.29
CA SER A 58 -6.38 -26.59 -10.57
C SER A 58 -6.97 -25.87 -11.79
N LEU A 59 -7.00 -24.52 -11.73
CA LEU A 59 -7.47 -23.66 -12.82
C LEU A 59 -6.33 -23.37 -13.81
N PRO A 60 -6.64 -23.03 -15.07
CA PRO A 60 -5.62 -22.62 -16.05
C PRO A 60 -4.83 -21.40 -15.55
N SER A 61 -3.51 -21.42 -15.66
CA SER A 61 -2.59 -20.38 -15.16
C SER A 61 -2.53 -19.09 -16.00
N GLY A 62 -3.60 -18.77 -16.74
CA GLY A 62 -3.62 -17.62 -17.65
C GLY A 62 -4.03 -16.29 -16.98
N GLY A 63 -4.92 -16.35 -15.98
CA GLY A 63 -5.48 -15.15 -15.34
C GLY A 63 -4.45 -14.38 -14.54
N SER A 64 -3.71 -15.04 -13.66
CA SER A 64 -2.65 -14.45 -12.86
C SER A 64 -1.55 -13.85 -13.72
N ARG A 65 -1.13 -14.59 -14.77
CA ARG A 65 -0.10 -14.15 -15.71
C ARG A 65 -0.51 -12.87 -16.44
N LEU A 66 -1.75 -12.79 -16.93
CA LEU A 66 -2.28 -11.60 -17.60
C LEU A 66 -2.23 -10.39 -16.65
N VAL A 67 -2.67 -10.54 -15.40
CA VAL A 67 -2.67 -9.45 -14.42
C VAL A 67 -1.24 -9.00 -14.08
N PHE A 68 -0.26 -9.93 -13.97
CA PHE A 68 1.15 -9.55 -13.78
C PHE A 68 1.71 -8.78 -14.97
N ILE A 69 1.41 -9.17 -16.21
CA ILE A 69 1.84 -8.45 -17.41
C ILE A 69 1.25 -7.03 -17.41
N LEU A 70 -0.06 -6.91 -17.15
CA LEU A 70 -0.72 -5.61 -17.06
C LEU A 70 -0.12 -4.74 -15.95
N ALA A 71 0.17 -5.30 -14.78
CA ALA A 71 0.84 -4.58 -13.70
C ALA A 71 2.25 -4.11 -14.11
N GLY A 72 3.01 -4.93 -14.84
CA GLY A 72 4.32 -4.57 -15.38
C GLY A 72 4.26 -3.42 -16.41
N ILE A 73 3.32 -3.47 -17.34
CA ILE A 73 3.10 -2.40 -18.33
C ILE A 73 2.73 -1.09 -17.63
N LEU A 74 1.77 -1.14 -16.70
CA LEU A 74 1.35 0.02 -15.93
C LEU A 74 2.49 0.54 -15.05
N PHE A 75 3.33 -0.33 -14.49
CA PHE A 75 4.50 0.07 -13.72
C PHE A 75 5.47 0.92 -14.56
N VAL A 76 5.79 0.49 -15.77
CA VAL A 76 6.65 1.24 -16.69
C VAL A 76 6.00 2.60 -17.03
N LEU A 77 4.70 2.61 -17.34
CA LEU A 77 3.98 3.84 -17.67
C LEU A 77 3.98 4.83 -16.51
N LEU A 78 3.53 4.42 -15.32
CA LEU A 78 3.41 5.30 -14.15
C LEU A 78 4.79 5.77 -13.66
N SER A 79 5.80 4.88 -13.69
CA SER A 79 7.18 5.23 -13.33
C SER A 79 7.76 6.26 -14.30
N SER A 80 7.51 6.12 -15.60
CA SER A 80 7.93 7.10 -16.60
C SER A 80 7.30 8.48 -16.37
N LEU A 81 5.97 8.51 -16.11
CA LEU A 81 5.27 9.75 -15.79
C LEU A 81 5.80 10.38 -14.49
N TYR A 82 6.07 9.57 -13.46
CA TYR A 82 6.59 10.09 -12.20
C TYR A 82 8.05 10.58 -12.33
N LEU A 83 8.87 9.93 -13.14
CA LEU A 83 10.23 10.40 -13.48
C LEU A 83 10.19 11.75 -14.19
N ILE A 84 9.29 11.92 -15.15
CA ILE A 84 9.09 13.22 -15.82
C ILE A 84 8.68 14.29 -14.80
N LYS A 85 7.79 13.94 -13.85
CA LYS A 85 7.42 14.85 -12.73
C LYS A 85 8.63 15.20 -11.87
N ILE A 86 9.49 14.25 -11.52
CA ILE A 86 10.72 14.52 -10.73
C ILE A 86 11.62 15.53 -11.46
N VAL A 87 11.78 15.37 -12.78
CA VAL A 87 12.65 16.25 -13.57
C VAL A 87 12.08 17.66 -13.71
N HIS A 88 10.77 17.80 -14.00
CA HIS A 88 10.16 19.09 -14.35
C HIS A 88 9.50 19.79 -13.15
N HIS A 89 9.12 19.06 -12.10
CA HIS A 89 8.37 19.56 -10.94
C HIS A 89 8.96 19.09 -9.61
N ARG A 90 10.28 19.19 -9.47
CA ARG A 90 11.01 18.70 -8.27
C ARG A 90 10.46 19.26 -6.96
N GLU A 91 10.04 20.52 -6.95
CA GLU A 91 9.47 21.16 -5.75
C GLU A 91 8.18 20.48 -5.31
N ALA A 92 7.30 20.08 -6.24
CA ALA A 92 6.07 19.37 -5.93
C ALA A 92 6.37 17.99 -5.32
N VAL A 93 7.39 17.27 -5.84
CA VAL A 93 7.82 15.97 -5.28
C VAL A 93 8.39 16.16 -3.87
N MET A 94 9.17 17.21 -3.62
CA MET A 94 9.69 17.51 -2.28
C MET A 94 8.58 17.87 -1.29
N GLN A 95 7.51 18.54 -1.75
CA GLN A 95 6.32 18.80 -0.93
C GLN A 95 5.60 17.50 -0.57
N GLU A 96 5.41 16.57 -1.52
CA GLU A 96 4.86 15.23 -1.25
C GLU A 96 5.69 14.46 -0.23
N LEU A 97 7.04 14.47 -0.35
CA LEU A 97 7.96 13.80 0.57
C LEU A 97 7.94 14.39 2.00
N ARG A 98 7.60 15.67 2.14
CA ARG A 98 7.51 16.33 3.45
C ARG A 98 6.11 16.24 4.08
N HIS A 99 5.12 15.86 3.31
CA HIS A 99 3.74 15.80 3.80
C HIS A 99 3.52 14.50 4.62
N PRO A 100 2.99 14.58 5.86
CA PRO A 100 2.89 13.43 6.77
C PRO A 100 2.14 12.22 6.23
N VAL A 101 1.13 12.43 5.37
CA VAL A 101 0.31 11.35 4.79
C VAL A 101 0.96 10.81 3.53
N THR A 102 1.35 11.69 2.58
CA THR A 102 1.85 11.25 1.27
C THR A 102 3.23 10.62 1.34
N LEU A 103 4.04 10.97 2.34
CA LEU A 103 5.35 10.36 2.60
C LEU A 103 5.28 8.83 2.64
N SER A 104 4.26 8.27 3.29
CA SER A 104 4.08 6.82 3.41
C SER A 104 3.86 6.12 2.07
N PHE A 105 3.27 6.81 1.10
CA PHE A 105 2.97 6.21 -0.21
C PHE A 105 4.20 6.08 -1.13
N PHE A 106 5.32 6.75 -0.83
CA PHE A 106 6.56 6.54 -1.60
C PHE A 106 7.06 5.10 -1.54
N SER A 107 6.79 4.41 -0.44
CA SER A 107 7.15 3.00 -0.27
C SER A 107 6.27 2.04 -1.09
N THR A 108 5.18 2.51 -1.68
CA THR A 108 4.40 1.68 -2.61
C THR A 108 5.18 1.34 -3.88
N LEU A 109 6.13 2.19 -4.28
CA LEU A 109 7.01 1.94 -5.43
C LEU A 109 7.92 0.72 -5.21
N PRO A 110 8.79 0.68 -4.18
CA PRO A 110 9.63 -0.49 -3.94
C PRO A 110 8.81 -1.76 -3.62
N ILE A 111 7.66 -1.66 -2.92
CA ILE A 111 6.78 -2.81 -2.70
C ILE A 111 6.23 -3.33 -4.04
N THR A 112 5.86 -2.46 -4.98
CA THR A 112 5.44 -2.88 -6.32
C THR A 112 6.55 -3.64 -7.04
N ILE A 113 7.80 -3.18 -6.96
CA ILE A 113 8.95 -3.87 -7.56
C ILE A 113 9.13 -5.28 -6.93
N LEU A 114 8.96 -5.40 -5.60
CA LEU A 114 8.98 -6.70 -4.91
C LEU A 114 7.84 -7.61 -5.37
N LEU A 115 6.64 -7.09 -5.58
CA LEU A 115 5.52 -7.86 -6.11
C LEU A 115 5.75 -8.31 -7.57
N LEU A 116 6.34 -7.46 -8.40
CA LEU A 116 6.78 -7.84 -9.75
C LEU A 116 7.86 -8.92 -9.70
N SER A 117 8.76 -8.87 -8.71
CA SER A 117 9.73 -9.94 -8.46
C SER A 117 9.04 -11.27 -8.16
N ILE A 118 8.06 -11.28 -7.24
CA ILE A 118 7.27 -12.47 -6.91
C ILE A 118 6.57 -13.01 -8.16
N GLY A 119 6.03 -12.12 -8.99
CA GLY A 119 5.37 -12.48 -10.24
C GLY A 119 6.30 -13.08 -11.29
N ALA A 120 7.50 -12.53 -11.41
CA ALA A 120 8.48 -12.95 -12.41
C ALA A 120 9.22 -14.25 -12.05
N TYR A 121 9.28 -14.61 -10.76
CA TYR A 121 10.15 -15.70 -10.28
C TYR A 121 9.96 -17.04 -11.01
N PRO A 122 8.74 -17.55 -11.26
CA PRO A 122 8.57 -18.87 -11.86
C PRO A 122 9.07 -18.98 -13.30
N GLU A 123 9.03 -17.88 -14.07
CA GLU A 123 9.36 -17.89 -15.51
C GLU A 123 10.71 -17.20 -15.80
N PHE A 124 11.06 -16.19 -15.00
CA PHE A 124 12.24 -15.36 -15.20
C PHE A 124 13.02 -15.15 -13.87
N PRO A 125 13.66 -16.20 -13.31
CA PRO A 125 14.30 -16.13 -11.99
C PRO A 125 15.38 -15.03 -11.89
N LEU A 126 16.15 -14.81 -12.96
CA LEU A 126 17.19 -13.78 -12.98
C LEU A 126 16.59 -12.36 -12.94
N LEU A 127 15.52 -12.10 -13.69
CA LEU A 127 14.80 -10.83 -13.65
C LEU A 127 14.17 -10.61 -12.28
N SER A 128 13.58 -11.66 -11.72
CA SER A 128 13.04 -11.66 -10.35
C SER A 128 14.11 -11.26 -9.33
N LYS A 129 15.32 -11.82 -9.42
CA LYS A 129 16.45 -11.50 -8.53
C LYS A 129 16.82 -10.00 -8.59
N TRP A 130 16.87 -9.43 -9.77
CA TRP A 130 17.15 -7.99 -9.95
C TRP A 130 16.04 -7.12 -9.37
N PHE A 131 14.79 -7.46 -9.66
CA PHE A 131 13.64 -6.74 -9.08
C PHE A 131 13.63 -6.86 -7.56
N TRP A 132 13.90 -8.05 -7.02
CA TRP A 132 14.01 -8.25 -5.59
C TRP A 132 15.09 -7.37 -4.96
N GLY A 133 16.29 -7.37 -5.51
CA GLY A 133 17.41 -6.59 -4.99
C GLY A 133 17.12 -5.09 -4.99
N VAL A 134 16.58 -4.56 -6.10
CA VAL A 134 16.20 -3.14 -6.21
C VAL A 134 15.04 -2.80 -5.28
N GLY A 135 14.02 -3.66 -5.23
CA GLY A 135 12.86 -3.47 -4.36
C GLY A 135 13.23 -3.53 -2.87
N ALA A 136 14.04 -4.50 -2.46
CA ALA A 136 14.49 -4.65 -1.07
C ALA A 136 15.36 -3.47 -0.63
N ALA A 137 16.36 -3.09 -1.44
CA ALA A 137 17.20 -1.93 -1.15
C ALA A 137 16.39 -0.61 -1.11
N GLY A 138 15.45 -0.43 -2.05
CA GLY A 138 14.56 0.73 -2.07
C GLY A 138 13.65 0.79 -0.86
N GLN A 139 13.08 -0.35 -0.44
CA GLN A 139 12.21 -0.42 0.74
C GLN A 139 12.99 -0.12 2.03
N LEU A 140 14.19 -0.67 2.19
CA LEU A 140 15.06 -0.35 3.32
C LEU A 140 15.44 1.13 3.34
N GLY A 141 15.82 1.69 2.19
CA GLY A 141 16.14 3.10 2.06
C GLY A 141 14.97 4.00 2.48
N MET A 142 13.75 3.68 2.02
CA MET A 142 12.54 4.40 2.43
C MET A 142 12.25 4.24 3.92
N THR A 143 12.43 3.05 4.48
CA THR A 143 12.28 2.79 5.91
C THR A 143 13.20 3.69 6.74
N LEU A 144 14.48 3.71 6.40
CA LEU A 144 15.48 4.52 7.10
C LEU A 144 15.18 6.02 6.97
N TYR A 145 14.80 6.46 5.78
CA TYR A 145 14.42 7.86 5.54
C TYR A 145 13.20 8.27 6.38
N VAL A 146 12.14 7.46 6.37
CA VAL A 146 10.89 7.74 7.10
C VAL A 146 11.12 7.72 8.60
N LEU A 147 11.80 6.70 9.14
CA LEU A 147 12.12 6.63 10.57
C LEU A 147 12.99 7.79 11.02
N THR A 148 14.01 8.16 10.23
CA THR A 148 14.86 9.33 10.50
C THR A 148 14.01 10.61 10.51
N THR A 149 13.08 10.74 9.57
CA THR A 149 12.17 11.88 9.51
C THR A 149 11.27 11.95 10.75
N TRP A 150 10.69 10.82 11.18
CA TRP A 150 9.85 10.78 12.38
C TRP A 150 10.61 11.10 13.67
N ILE A 151 11.89 10.68 13.77
CA ILE A 151 12.73 10.91 14.95
C ILE A 151 13.16 12.39 15.06
N HIS A 152 13.45 13.06 13.95
CA HIS A 152 14.08 14.37 13.98
C HIS A 152 13.11 15.55 13.70
N GLN A 153 11.90 15.29 13.22
CA GLN A 153 10.96 16.35 12.89
C GLN A 153 9.84 16.45 13.93
N THR A 154 9.67 17.66 14.48
CA THR A 154 8.72 17.96 15.58
C THR A 154 7.29 18.23 15.13
N HIS A 155 7.03 18.28 13.81
CA HIS A 155 5.69 18.59 13.29
C HIS A 155 4.77 17.35 13.21
N PHE A 156 5.27 16.14 13.50
CA PHE A 156 4.43 14.96 13.59
C PHE A 156 3.68 14.93 14.91
N GLN A 157 2.36 14.82 14.81
CA GLN A 157 1.44 14.73 15.94
C GLN A 157 0.71 13.39 15.89
N ILE A 158 0.08 12.99 16.99
CA ILE A 158 -0.66 11.72 17.07
C ILE A 158 -1.79 11.65 16.02
N GLU A 159 -2.37 12.81 15.67
CA GLU A 159 -3.40 12.94 14.64
C GLU A 159 -2.91 12.55 13.24
N HIS A 160 -1.61 12.66 12.99
CA HIS A 160 -0.98 12.25 11.74
C HIS A 160 -0.73 10.75 11.68
N SER A 161 -0.81 10.03 12.82
CA SER A 161 -0.65 8.58 12.81
C SER A 161 -1.89 7.90 12.23
N HIS A 162 -1.69 7.12 11.18
CA HIS A 162 -2.73 6.36 10.49
C HIS A 162 -2.14 5.09 9.90
N PRO A 163 -2.96 4.08 9.54
CA PRO A 163 -2.45 2.76 9.12
C PRO A 163 -1.52 2.78 7.92
N SER A 164 -1.50 3.81 7.05
CA SER A 164 -0.51 3.86 5.97
C SER A 164 0.93 4.03 6.46
N TRP A 165 1.17 4.34 7.74
CA TRP A 165 2.51 4.30 8.35
C TRP A 165 3.11 2.89 8.34
N PHE A 166 2.30 1.84 8.22
CA PHE A 166 2.81 0.48 8.02
C PHE A 166 3.52 0.31 6.69
N ILE A 167 3.14 1.03 5.62
CA ILE A 167 3.69 0.82 4.27
C ILE A 167 5.21 0.99 4.25
N PRO A 168 5.81 2.11 4.73
CA PRO A 168 7.25 2.31 4.65
C PRO A 168 8.06 1.41 5.60
N VAL A 169 7.52 1.03 6.74
CA VAL A 169 8.30 0.35 7.77
C VAL A 169 7.98 -1.14 7.83
N VAL A 170 6.70 -1.48 7.92
CA VAL A 170 6.24 -2.87 8.04
C VAL A 170 6.21 -3.58 6.68
N GLY A 171 6.14 -2.82 5.57
CA GLY A 171 6.21 -3.37 4.22
C GLY A 171 7.47 -4.20 3.93
N ASN A 172 8.51 -4.08 4.76
CA ASN A 172 9.71 -4.92 4.69
C ASN A 172 9.42 -6.42 4.93
N ILE A 173 8.32 -6.76 5.59
CA ILE A 173 7.89 -8.16 5.80
C ILE A 173 7.64 -8.88 4.46
N ILE A 174 7.40 -8.18 3.34
CA ILE A 174 7.22 -8.83 2.03
C ILE A 174 8.53 -9.32 1.41
N VAL A 175 9.68 -8.75 1.79
CA VAL A 175 10.99 -9.06 1.19
C VAL A 175 11.33 -10.56 1.23
N PRO A 176 11.08 -11.30 2.33
CA PRO A 176 11.34 -12.74 2.41
C PRO A 176 10.51 -13.60 1.46
N VAL A 177 9.34 -13.14 1.00
CA VAL A 177 8.38 -13.97 0.24
C VAL A 177 9.04 -14.66 -0.97
N VAL A 178 9.94 -13.96 -1.65
CA VAL A 178 10.78 -14.51 -2.71
C VAL A 178 12.29 -14.35 -2.39
N GLY A 179 12.63 -13.61 -1.35
CA GLY A 179 14.01 -13.35 -0.95
C GLY A 179 14.77 -14.62 -0.54
N VAL A 180 14.09 -15.59 0.03
CA VAL A 180 14.64 -16.90 0.39
C VAL A 180 15.21 -17.66 -0.81
N GLU A 181 14.75 -17.33 -2.03
CA GLU A 181 15.20 -17.93 -3.29
C GLU A 181 16.39 -17.16 -3.93
N HIS A 182 16.64 -15.93 -3.49
CA HIS A 182 17.57 -15.00 -4.15
C HIS A 182 18.82 -14.67 -3.35
N ALA A 183 18.76 -14.82 -2.02
CA ALA A 183 19.81 -14.39 -1.11
C ALA A 183 19.92 -15.34 0.12
N PRO A 184 21.03 -15.25 0.88
CA PRO A 184 21.15 -15.95 2.17
C PRO A 184 19.95 -15.68 3.08
N LEU A 185 19.56 -16.71 3.84
CA LEU A 185 18.37 -16.71 4.69
C LEU A 185 18.42 -15.59 5.76
N GLU A 186 19.61 -15.23 6.19
CA GLU A 186 19.88 -14.16 7.17
C GLU A 186 19.35 -12.81 6.70
N ILE A 187 19.40 -12.53 5.39
CA ILE A 187 18.84 -11.29 4.82
C ILE A 187 17.31 -11.30 4.97
N SER A 188 16.68 -12.44 4.70
CA SER A 188 15.24 -12.60 4.91
C SER A 188 14.86 -12.43 6.38
N TRP A 189 15.63 -13.01 7.30
CA TRP A 189 15.44 -12.83 8.73
C TRP A 189 15.63 -11.38 9.17
N PHE A 190 16.62 -10.67 8.64
CA PHE A 190 16.84 -9.26 8.93
C PHE A 190 15.59 -8.43 8.60
N TYR A 191 15.09 -8.52 7.36
CA TYR A 191 13.89 -7.78 6.92
C TYR A 191 12.64 -8.16 7.70
N PHE A 192 12.45 -9.44 7.95
CA PHE A 192 11.33 -9.95 8.73
C PHE A 192 11.35 -9.42 10.16
N SER A 193 12.48 -9.49 10.82
CA SER A 193 12.63 -9.16 12.25
C SER A 193 12.30 -7.69 12.53
N PHE A 194 12.90 -6.75 11.81
CA PHE A 194 12.60 -5.35 12.08
C PHE A 194 11.22 -4.94 11.57
N GLY A 195 10.74 -5.52 10.48
CA GLY A 195 9.38 -5.32 10.03
C GLY A 195 8.34 -5.77 11.05
N LEU A 196 8.54 -6.94 11.66
CA LEU A 196 7.70 -7.47 12.73
C LEU A 196 7.78 -6.60 14.00
N PHE A 197 9.00 -6.21 14.42
CA PHE A 197 9.23 -5.34 15.57
C PHE A 197 8.45 -4.02 15.44
N PHE A 198 8.60 -3.34 14.33
CA PHE A 198 7.88 -2.09 14.10
C PHE A 198 6.38 -2.27 13.88
N TRP A 199 5.93 -3.41 13.35
CA TRP A 199 4.51 -3.70 13.29
C TRP A 199 3.86 -3.65 14.67
N ILE A 200 4.43 -4.33 15.65
CA ILE A 200 3.89 -4.37 17.02
C ILE A 200 3.80 -2.94 17.60
N ILE A 201 4.86 -2.16 17.45
CA ILE A 201 4.91 -0.77 17.96
C ILE A 201 3.89 0.11 17.25
N LEU A 202 3.88 0.11 15.93
CA LEU A 202 2.98 0.95 15.15
C LEU A 202 1.52 0.51 15.30
N GLN A 203 1.26 -0.80 15.46
CA GLN A 203 -0.07 -1.31 15.73
C GLN A 203 -0.64 -0.74 17.04
N ALA A 204 0.16 -0.67 18.09
CA ALA A 204 -0.25 -0.07 19.37
C ALA A 204 -0.50 1.44 19.22
N ILE A 205 0.37 2.17 18.52
CA ILE A 205 0.21 3.62 18.27
C ILE A 205 -1.07 3.90 17.46
N VAL A 206 -1.29 3.15 16.38
CA VAL A 206 -2.47 3.33 15.51
C VAL A 206 -3.75 2.99 16.25
N LEU A 207 -3.78 1.91 17.04
CA LEU A 207 -4.94 1.55 17.87
C LEU A 207 -5.21 2.61 18.94
N ASN A 208 -4.17 3.11 19.61
CA ASN A 208 -4.32 4.24 20.55
C ASN A 208 -4.97 5.44 19.86
N ARG A 209 -4.48 5.80 18.67
CA ARG A 209 -5.05 6.89 17.86
C ARG A 209 -6.53 6.66 17.53
N ILE A 210 -6.90 5.43 17.13
CA ILE A 210 -8.28 5.10 16.74
C ILE A 210 -9.21 5.08 17.95
N PHE A 211 -8.75 4.59 19.12
CA PHE A 211 -9.61 4.40 20.27
C PHE A 211 -9.83 5.68 21.09
N PHE A 212 -8.83 6.56 21.16
CA PHE A 212 -8.82 7.65 22.15
C PHE A 212 -8.80 9.06 21.56
N HIS A 213 -8.66 9.20 20.23
CA HIS A 213 -8.59 10.49 19.58
C HIS A 213 -9.72 10.72 18.58
N GLN A 214 -9.80 11.92 18.00
CA GLN A 214 -10.83 12.30 17.03
C GLN A 214 -10.88 11.33 15.83
N PRO A 215 -12.06 11.04 15.25
CA PRO A 215 -12.19 10.16 14.09
C PRO A 215 -11.26 10.58 12.94
N MET A 216 -10.81 9.61 12.17
CA MET A 216 -10.00 9.87 10.98
C MET A 216 -10.83 10.59 9.90
N ALA A 217 -10.15 11.42 9.10
CA ALA A 217 -10.76 12.02 7.92
C ALA A 217 -11.28 10.93 6.97
N GLU A 218 -12.41 11.17 6.30
CA GLU A 218 -13.10 10.20 5.44
C GLU A 218 -12.15 9.57 4.41
N LYS A 219 -11.28 10.38 3.79
CA LYS A 219 -10.28 9.92 2.81
C LYS A 219 -9.24 8.95 3.38
N LEU A 220 -9.07 8.87 4.71
CA LEU A 220 -8.13 7.96 5.37
C LEU A 220 -8.80 6.69 5.91
N ILE A 221 -10.14 6.62 5.97
CA ILE A 221 -10.87 5.43 6.43
C ILE A 221 -10.44 4.15 5.66
N PRO A 222 -10.23 4.18 4.33
CA PRO A 222 -9.74 3.02 3.60
C PRO A 222 -8.43 2.44 4.15
N THR A 223 -7.57 3.28 4.74
CA THR A 223 -6.28 2.83 5.27
C THR A 223 -6.40 1.85 6.44
N LEU A 224 -7.56 1.78 7.13
CA LEU A 224 -7.79 0.79 8.18
C LEU A 224 -7.58 -0.65 7.71
N PHE A 225 -7.85 -0.94 6.43
CA PHE A 225 -7.60 -2.27 5.86
C PHE A 225 -6.12 -2.63 5.84
N ILE A 226 -5.20 -1.66 5.84
CA ILE A 226 -3.76 -1.95 5.89
C ILE A 226 -3.40 -2.76 7.14
N MET A 227 -4.15 -2.62 8.24
CA MET A 227 -3.91 -3.36 9.49
C MET A 227 -3.97 -4.90 9.31
N VAL A 228 -4.65 -5.39 8.26
CA VAL A 228 -4.72 -6.82 7.91
C VAL A 228 -3.40 -7.32 7.29
N ALA A 229 -2.71 -6.45 6.52
CA ALA A 229 -1.56 -6.86 5.73
C ALA A 229 -0.37 -7.37 6.56
N PRO A 230 0.06 -6.69 7.66
CA PRO A 230 1.23 -7.12 8.41
C PRO A 230 1.15 -8.54 8.96
N PRO A 231 0.10 -8.97 9.68
CA PRO A 231 0.04 -10.33 10.19
C PRO A 231 -0.18 -11.36 9.07
N ALA A 232 -0.93 -11.03 8.01
CA ALA A 232 -1.12 -11.94 6.88
C ALA A 232 0.18 -12.15 6.09
N LEU A 233 0.94 -11.07 5.80
CA LEU A 233 2.26 -11.18 5.18
C LEU A 233 3.29 -11.78 6.13
N GLY A 234 3.22 -11.47 7.42
CA GLY A 234 4.05 -12.07 8.44
C GLY A 234 3.93 -13.59 8.46
N PHE A 235 2.70 -14.11 8.37
CA PHE A 235 2.44 -15.54 8.21
C PHE A 235 3.12 -16.11 6.97
N ILE A 236 2.89 -15.49 5.80
CA ILE A 236 3.43 -15.97 4.51
C ILE A 236 4.96 -15.94 4.53
N SER A 237 5.55 -14.83 4.96
CA SER A 237 7.01 -14.65 4.99
C SER A 237 7.69 -15.57 6.00
N TYR A 238 7.12 -15.71 7.19
CA TYR A 238 7.64 -16.62 8.20
C TYR A 238 7.62 -18.07 7.71
N LEU A 239 6.52 -18.48 7.08
CA LEU A 239 6.40 -19.81 6.49
C LEU A 239 7.42 -20.04 5.37
N LYS A 240 7.73 -19.01 4.57
CA LYS A 240 8.77 -19.07 3.53
C LYS A 240 10.16 -19.23 4.12
N ILE A 241 10.45 -18.54 5.23
CA ILE A 241 11.74 -18.59 5.92
C ILE A 241 11.94 -19.95 6.60
N THR A 242 10.91 -20.47 7.30
CA THR A 242 11.05 -21.69 8.13
C THR A 242 10.70 -22.96 7.38
N GLY A 243 9.92 -22.88 6.30
CA GLY A 243 9.39 -24.04 5.56
C GLY A 243 8.21 -24.74 6.25
N GLU A 244 7.97 -24.49 7.54
CA GLU A 244 7.04 -25.24 8.39
C GLU A 244 5.91 -24.38 8.96
N LEU A 245 4.72 -24.99 9.09
CA LEU A 245 3.57 -24.36 9.75
C LEU A 245 3.69 -24.49 11.27
N THR A 246 4.48 -23.58 11.87
CA THR A 246 4.65 -23.54 13.33
C THR A 246 3.47 -22.85 14.02
N GLN A 247 3.42 -22.95 15.36
CA GLN A 247 2.40 -22.25 16.17
C GLN A 247 2.50 -20.72 16.01
N PHE A 248 3.71 -20.19 15.83
CA PHE A 248 3.90 -18.75 15.60
C PHE A 248 3.33 -18.32 14.25
N ALA A 249 3.54 -19.12 13.20
CA ALA A 249 2.89 -18.86 11.90
C ALA A 249 1.37 -18.82 12.03
N GLN A 250 0.78 -19.83 12.73
CA GLN A 250 -0.66 -19.89 12.97
C GLN A 250 -1.16 -18.67 13.75
N LEU A 251 -0.42 -18.23 14.78
CA LEU A 251 -0.76 -17.03 15.56
C LEU A 251 -0.90 -15.80 14.64
N LEU A 252 0.08 -15.57 13.76
CA LEU A 252 0.05 -14.47 12.80
C LEU A 252 -1.17 -14.56 11.87
N TYR A 253 -1.47 -15.75 11.36
CA TYR A 253 -2.66 -15.96 10.51
C TYR A 253 -3.95 -15.61 11.24
N TYR A 254 -4.15 -16.12 12.46
CA TYR A 254 -5.37 -15.88 13.22
C TYR A 254 -5.53 -14.42 13.66
N ILE A 255 -4.44 -13.71 13.95
CA ILE A 255 -4.49 -12.26 14.17
C ILE A 255 -4.97 -11.54 12.91
N GLY A 256 -4.42 -11.87 11.74
CA GLY A 256 -4.88 -11.32 10.46
C GLY A 256 -6.35 -11.61 10.17
N GLY A 257 -6.78 -12.85 10.44
CA GLY A 257 -8.17 -13.27 10.32
C GLY A 257 -9.10 -12.50 11.27
N PHE A 258 -8.72 -12.31 12.53
CA PHE A 258 -9.48 -11.53 13.49
C PHE A 258 -9.64 -10.07 13.07
N ILE A 259 -8.54 -9.41 12.65
CA ILE A 259 -8.60 -8.03 12.15
C ILE A 259 -9.51 -7.95 10.92
N THR A 260 -9.43 -8.93 10.02
CA THR A 260 -10.33 -9.00 8.85
C THR A 260 -11.79 -9.06 9.27
N LEU A 261 -12.15 -9.93 10.20
CA LEU A 261 -13.51 -10.03 10.73
C LEU A 261 -13.95 -8.72 11.39
N LEU A 262 -13.08 -8.10 12.19
CA LEU A 262 -13.35 -6.81 12.82
C LEU A 262 -13.70 -5.72 11.81
N LEU A 263 -12.99 -5.66 10.67
CA LEU A 263 -13.27 -4.70 9.62
C LEU A 263 -14.52 -5.06 8.82
N LEU A 264 -14.78 -6.34 8.57
CA LEU A 264 -16.00 -6.79 7.89
C LEU A 264 -17.28 -6.44 8.67
N VAL A 265 -17.26 -6.55 9.99
CA VAL A 265 -18.40 -6.10 10.84
C VAL A 265 -18.66 -4.59 10.66
N GLN A 266 -17.64 -3.81 10.34
CA GLN A 266 -17.75 -2.37 10.08
C GLN A 266 -18.06 -2.03 8.62
N PHE A 267 -18.43 -3.00 7.78
CA PHE A 267 -18.68 -2.81 6.34
C PHE A 267 -19.60 -1.62 6.03
N ARG A 268 -20.63 -1.38 6.86
CA ARG A 268 -21.55 -0.23 6.69
C ARG A 268 -20.83 1.13 6.77
N ALA A 269 -19.77 1.23 7.58
CA ALA A 269 -18.97 2.46 7.65
C ALA A 269 -18.15 2.66 6.37
N PHE A 270 -17.54 1.59 5.87
CA PHE A 270 -16.72 1.63 4.66
C PHE A 270 -17.56 1.85 3.39
N SER A 271 -18.77 1.29 3.30
CA SER A 271 -19.66 1.41 2.13
C SER A 271 -20.20 2.83 1.93
N ARG A 272 -20.13 3.71 2.94
CA ARG A 272 -20.54 5.12 2.85
C ARG A 272 -19.42 6.03 2.37
N VAL A 273 -18.17 5.57 2.41
CA VAL A 273 -17.00 6.35 1.98
C VAL A 273 -17.04 6.52 0.46
N LYS A 274 -16.91 7.76 0.00
CA LYS A 274 -16.77 8.04 -1.44
C LYS A 274 -15.48 7.41 -1.99
N PHE A 275 -15.47 7.16 -3.29
CA PHE A 275 -14.26 6.68 -3.95
C PHE A 275 -13.19 7.78 -3.98
N PHE A 276 -12.03 7.46 -3.43
CA PHE A 276 -10.78 8.22 -3.51
C PHE A 276 -9.69 7.35 -4.09
N LEU A 277 -8.59 7.93 -4.55
CA LEU A 277 -7.43 7.15 -5.00
C LEU A 277 -6.89 6.25 -3.86
N SER A 278 -7.00 6.72 -2.61
CA SER A 278 -6.67 5.94 -1.41
C SER A 278 -7.52 4.67 -1.24
N SER A 279 -8.65 4.53 -1.93
CA SER A 279 -9.46 3.29 -1.91
C SER A 279 -8.71 2.08 -2.48
N TRP A 280 -7.69 2.28 -3.32
CA TRP A 280 -6.83 1.19 -3.78
C TRP A 280 -6.08 0.49 -2.65
N VAL A 281 -5.94 1.14 -1.51
CA VAL A 281 -5.32 0.57 -0.32
C VAL A 281 -6.10 -0.64 0.24
N TYR A 282 -7.39 -0.80 -0.09
CA TYR A 282 -8.16 -2.01 0.26
C TYR A 282 -7.60 -3.29 -0.40
N SER A 283 -7.10 -3.17 -1.63
CA SER A 283 -6.79 -4.30 -2.50
C SER A 283 -5.66 -5.19 -1.99
N PHE A 284 -4.54 -4.59 -1.58
CA PHE A 284 -3.35 -5.35 -1.16
C PHE A 284 -3.55 -6.12 0.15
N PRO A 285 -4.13 -5.56 1.22
CA PRO A 285 -4.47 -6.32 2.43
C PRO A 285 -5.48 -7.43 2.19
N ALA A 286 -6.50 -7.18 1.35
CA ALA A 286 -7.46 -8.20 0.96
C ALA A 286 -6.78 -9.36 0.20
N ALA A 287 -5.82 -9.04 -0.69
CA ALA A 287 -5.02 -10.05 -1.36
C ALA A 287 -4.14 -10.83 -0.38
N ALA A 288 -3.50 -10.15 0.58
CA ALA A 288 -2.62 -10.79 1.56
C ALA A 288 -3.35 -11.83 2.42
N ILE A 289 -4.53 -11.50 2.95
CA ILE A 289 -5.32 -12.47 3.74
C ILE A 289 -5.89 -13.58 2.87
N THR A 290 -6.24 -13.30 1.61
CA THR A 290 -6.68 -14.32 0.65
C THR A 290 -5.57 -15.33 0.41
N ILE A 291 -4.34 -14.87 0.11
CA ILE A 291 -3.17 -15.73 -0.08
C ILE A 291 -2.89 -16.52 1.20
N ALA A 292 -2.87 -15.87 2.35
CA ALA A 292 -2.64 -16.52 3.64
C ALA A 292 -3.65 -17.65 3.91
N THR A 293 -4.92 -17.44 3.61
CA THR A 293 -5.99 -18.44 3.79
C THR A 293 -5.83 -19.62 2.83
N LEU A 294 -5.47 -19.36 1.57
CA LEU A 294 -5.20 -20.42 0.59
C LEU A 294 -3.94 -21.22 0.97
N VAL A 295 -2.91 -20.56 1.51
CA VAL A 295 -1.70 -21.20 2.04
C VAL A 295 -2.02 -22.04 3.29
N MET A 296 -2.92 -21.56 4.18
CA MET A 296 -3.40 -22.38 5.30
C MET A 296 -4.07 -23.66 4.83
N TYR A 297 -4.90 -23.59 3.77
CA TYR A 297 -5.45 -24.82 3.17
C TYR A 297 -4.36 -25.73 2.65
N ASP A 298 -3.41 -25.20 1.89
CA ASP A 298 -2.30 -25.97 1.30
C ASP A 298 -1.52 -26.76 2.37
N LYS A 299 -1.28 -26.12 3.53
CA LYS A 299 -0.53 -26.72 4.64
C LYS A 299 -1.33 -27.65 5.55
N THR A 300 -2.64 -27.39 5.72
CA THR A 300 -3.46 -28.11 6.70
C THR A 300 -4.45 -29.08 6.07
N GLN A 301 -4.78 -28.92 4.79
CA GLN A 301 -5.82 -29.63 4.05
C GLN A 301 -7.22 -29.55 4.69
N VAL A 302 -7.43 -28.57 5.62
CA VAL A 302 -8.72 -28.35 6.27
C VAL A 302 -9.66 -27.65 5.29
N ILE A 303 -10.80 -28.29 4.99
CA ILE A 303 -11.76 -27.85 3.97
C ILE A 303 -12.31 -26.42 4.24
N PHE A 304 -12.40 -26.02 5.51
CA PHE A 304 -12.81 -24.67 5.87
C PHE A 304 -11.93 -23.60 5.20
N PHE A 305 -10.60 -23.76 5.22
CA PHE A 305 -9.69 -22.79 4.61
C PHE A 305 -9.80 -22.76 3.09
N ARG A 306 -10.14 -23.88 2.45
CA ARG A 306 -10.41 -23.94 1.01
C ARG A 306 -11.65 -23.12 0.67
N GLN A 307 -12.74 -23.30 1.39
CA GLN A 307 -13.98 -22.57 1.16
C GLN A 307 -13.84 -21.08 1.47
N ALA A 308 -13.24 -20.74 2.61
CA ALA A 308 -12.94 -19.37 3.00
C ALA A 308 -12.00 -18.68 1.98
N GLY A 309 -10.94 -19.36 1.54
CA GLY A 309 -10.02 -18.87 0.52
C GLY A 309 -10.70 -18.59 -0.81
N LEU A 310 -11.62 -19.48 -1.26
CA LEU A 310 -12.42 -19.25 -2.46
C LEU A 310 -13.33 -18.03 -2.31
N ALA A 311 -14.05 -17.93 -1.18
CA ALA A 311 -14.91 -16.78 -0.90
C ALA A 311 -14.12 -15.45 -0.90
N LEU A 312 -12.96 -15.42 -0.22
CA LEU A 312 -12.08 -14.25 -0.20
C LEU A 312 -11.54 -13.91 -1.59
N LEU A 313 -11.18 -14.91 -2.40
CA LEU A 313 -10.70 -14.69 -3.78
C LEU A 313 -11.79 -14.08 -4.67
N LEU A 314 -13.04 -14.56 -4.55
CA LEU A 314 -14.18 -14.00 -5.29
C LEU A 314 -14.48 -12.56 -4.83
N LEU A 315 -14.49 -12.31 -3.52
CA LEU A 315 -14.68 -10.96 -2.97
C LEU A 315 -13.56 -10.01 -3.41
N LEU A 316 -12.31 -10.50 -3.43
CA LEU A 316 -11.18 -9.73 -3.95
C LEU A 316 -11.35 -9.41 -5.43
N GLY A 317 -11.80 -10.35 -6.25
CA GLY A 317 -12.11 -10.11 -7.67
C GLY A 317 -13.17 -9.03 -7.87
N LEU A 318 -14.26 -9.06 -7.09
CA LEU A 318 -15.31 -8.04 -7.10
C LEU A 318 -14.77 -6.67 -6.65
N LEU A 319 -13.95 -6.64 -5.61
CA LEU A 319 -13.29 -5.43 -5.13
C LEU A 319 -12.38 -4.83 -6.23
N MET A 320 -11.58 -5.65 -6.91
CA MET A 320 -10.71 -5.19 -7.99
C MET A 320 -11.50 -4.62 -9.16
N LEU A 321 -12.59 -5.29 -9.54
CA LEU A 321 -13.49 -4.79 -10.58
C LEU A 321 -14.08 -3.43 -10.21
N TRP A 322 -14.58 -3.29 -8.99
CA TRP A 322 -15.11 -2.02 -8.48
C TRP A 322 -14.05 -0.92 -8.49
N LEU A 323 -12.82 -1.19 -8.03
CA LEU A 323 -11.73 -0.23 -8.02
C LEU A 323 -11.35 0.23 -9.43
N VAL A 324 -11.25 -0.70 -10.38
CA VAL A 324 -10.93 -0.38 -11.79
C VAL A 324 -12.04 0.48 -12.41
N VAL A 325 -13.31 0.07 -12.27
CA VAL A 325 -14.45 0.83 -12.82
C VAL A 325 -14.53 2.23 -12.21
N SER A 326 -14.37 2.35 -10.89
CA SER A 326 -14.40 3.63 -10.19
C SER A 326 -13.24 4.54 -10.61
N THR A 327 -12.04 3.96 -10.83
CA THR A 327 -10.87 4.70 -11.32
C THR A 327 -11.10 5.23 -12.73
N VAL A 328 -11.61 4.39 -13.64
CA VAL A 328 -11.91 4.80 -15.03
C VAL A 328 -12.98 5.90 -15.05
N ASN A 329 -14.02 5.78 -14.23
CA ASN A 329 -15.05 6.80 -14.12
C ASN A 329 -14.49 8.12 -13.59
N ALA A 330 -13.64 8.08 -12.55
CA ALA A 330 -13.01 9.27 -11.99
C ALA A 330 -12.06 9.95 -13.00
N ILE A 331 -11.31 9.19 -13.80
CA ILE A 331 -10.48 9.75 -14.88
C ILE A 331 -11.35 10.42 -15.94
N ARG A 332 -12.46 9.81 -16.36
CA ARG A 332 -13.39 10.37 -17.37
C ARG A 332 -14.03 11.70 -16.92
N HIS A 333 -14.28 11.84 -15.62
CA HIS A 333 -14.85 13.05 -15.05
C HIS A 333 -13.81 14.05 -14.53
N HIS A 334 -12.52 13.93 -14.96
CA HIS A 334 -11.41 14.80 -14.60
C HIS A 334 -11.17 14.93 -13.09
N GLY A 335 -11.52 13.90 -12.30
CA GLY A 335 -11.42 13.89 -10.85
C GLY A 335 -10.00 13.67 -10.29
N PHE A 336 -8.99 13.36 -11.12
CA PHE A 336 -7.60 13.16 -10.70
C PHE A 336 -6.71 14.27 -11.24
N CYS A 337 -5.63 14.56 -10.50
CA CYS A 337 -4.68 15.65 -10.82
C CYS A 337 -5.24 17.06 -10.60
N LEU A 338 -6.26 17.22 -9.76
CA LEU A 338 -6.63 18.51 -9.20
C LEU A 338 -5.80 18.78 -7.93
N PRO A 339 -5.42 20.06 -7.66
CA PRO A 339 -4.80 20.41 -6.38
C PRO A 339 -5.77 20.07 -5.24
N GLU A 340 -5.26 19.34 -4.24
CA GLU A 340 -5.99 19.04 -2.98
C GLU A 340 -6.00 20.25 -2.05
#